data_e1493864f7147ec0255c09c17726e7fc
#
_entry.id   e1493864f7147ec0255c09c17726e7fc
#
_cell.length_a   1.000
_cell.length_b   1.000
_cell.length_c   1.000
_cell.angle_alpha   90.00
_cell.angle_beta   90.00
_cell.angle_gamma   90.00
#
_symmetry.space_group_name_H-M   'P 1'
#
loop_
_entity.id
_entity.type
_entity.pdbx_description
1 polymer ?
#
loop_
_entity_poly.entity_id
_entity_poly.type
_entity_poly.pdbx_seq_one_letter_code
_entity_poly.pdbx_strand_id
1 'polypeptide(L)'
;AGTEGGTGAQTAGTLLARLQNGQFAVLDCITGRWSSERREQTILDTAALDGLPVRIVVEQEPGSGGKESAEGTVKRLQGYIASADRVTGDKILRAHPWSIVWNQGNVVILNRPWTQDYINEHLFFPRGKTKDRVDSSSGAFASLTRNIKRGGLW
;
A
#
# COMPACT_ATOMS: atom_id res chain seq x y z
N ALA A 1 20.12 12.76 -11.87
CA ALA A 1 19.06 13.32 -12.70
C ALA A 1 18.16 12.19 -13.15
N GLY A 2 17.06 11.96 -12.43
CA GLY A 2 16.04 11.02 -12.82
C GLY A 2 15.33 11.54 -14.06
N THR A 3 15.48 10.83 -15.17
CA THR A 3 14.74 11.08 -16.39
C THR A 3 13.25 10.90 -16.10
N GLU A 4 12.47 11.91 -16.35
CA GLU A 4 11.01 11.80 -16.50
C GLU A 4 10.76 10.84 -17.67
N GLY A 5 10.61 9.59 -17.41
CA GLY A 5 10.40 8.58 -18.46
C GLY A 5 10.84 7.18 -18.07
N GLY A 6 10.08 6.52 -17.24
CA GLY A 6 9.84 5.10 -17.43
C GLY A 6 10.88 4.07 -17.05
N THR A 7 12.04 4.38 -16.50
CA THR A 7 13.05 3.36 -16.14
C THR A 7 13.11 3.00 -14.66
N GLY A 8 12.43 3.72 -13.79
CA GLY A 8 12.34 3.42 -12.36
C GLY A 8 11.44 2.21 -12.06
N ALA A 9 11.64 1.61 -10.90
CA ALA A 9 10.70 0.62 -10.39
C ALA A 9 9.30 1.23 -10.23
N GLN A 10 8.27 0.44 -10.48
CA GLN A 10 6.90 0.88 -10.26
C GLN A 10 6.65 1.06 -8.76
N THR A 11 5.95 2.13 -8.41
CA THR A 11 5.45 2.37 -7.06
C THR A 11 3.93 2.24 -7.06
N ALA A 12 3.37 1.70 -6.01
CA ALA A 12 1.92 1.62 -5.82
C ALA A 12 1.53 2.11 -4.43
N GLY A 13 0.39 2.79 -4.35
CA GLY A 13 -0.26 3.16 -3.10
C GLY A 13 -1.71 2.71 -3.13
N THR A 14 -2.16 1.99 -2.12
CA THR A 14 -3.53 1.47 -2.02
C THR A 14 -4.25 2.10 -0.84
N LEU A 15 -5.43 2.64 -1.08
CA LEU A 15 -6.36 3.09 -0.05
C LEU A 15 -7.36 1.97 0.26
N LEU A 16 -7.28 1.45 1.47
CA LEU A 16 -8.10 0.32 1.93
C LEU A 16 -8.90 0.72 3.16
N ALA A 17 -10.17 0.38 3.17
CA ALA A 17 -11.05 0.60 4.31
C ALA A 17 -11.63 -0.73 4.81
N ARG A 18 -11.84 -0.83 6.11
CA ARG A 18 -12.62 -1.90 6.71
C ARG A 18 -14.07 -1.45 6.86
N LEU A 19 -14.99 -2.23 6.33
CA LEU A 19 -16.42 -1.95 6.42
C LEU A 19 -17.01 -2.53 7.71
N GLN A 20 -18.14 -2.00 8.13
CA GLN A 20 -18.85 -2.47 9.34
C GLN A 20 -19.27 -3.94 9.27
N ASN A 21 -19.56 -4.45 8.07
CA ASN A 21 -19.91 -5.84 7.85
C ASN A 21 -18.71 -6.81 7.85
N GLY A 22 -17.49 -6.32 8.10
CA GLY A 22 -16.28 -7.11 8.12
C GLY A 22 -15.59 -7.27 6.77
N GLN A 23 -16.17 -6.78 5.68
CA GLN A 23 -15.50 -6.75 4.38
C GLN A 23 -14.45 -5.64 4.32
N PHE A 24 -13.55 -5.75 3.36
CA PHE A 24 -12.55 -4.73 3.04
C PHE A 24 -12.88 -4.10 1.70
N ALA A 25 -12.81 -2.78 1.63
CA ALA A 25 -13.07 -2.02 0.41
C ALA A 25 -11.79 -1.40 -0.12
N VAL A 26 -11.42 -1.70 -1.35
CA VAL A 26 -10.35 -1.01 -2.07
C VAL A 26 -10.96 0.24 -2.70
N LEU A 27 -10.61 1.39 -2.13
CA LEU A 27 -11.19 2.68 -2.50
C LEU A 27 -10.38 3.40 -3.58
N ASP A 28 -9.06 3.18 -3.59
CA ASP A 28 -8.18 3.77 -4.59
C ASP A 28 -6.90 2.95 -4.72
N CYS A 29 -6.28 3.02 -5.89
CA CYS A 29 -4.95 2.46 -6.14
C CYS A 29 -4.22 3.32 -7.16
N ILE A 30 -3.14 3.95 -6.71
CA ILE A 30 -2.30 4.83 -7.52
C ILE A 30 -1.01 4.09 -7.86
N THR A 31 -0.63 4.11 -9.12
CA THR A 31 0.63 3.51 -9.57
C THR A 31 1.38 4.45 -10.49
N GLY A 32 2.70 4.35 -10.47
CA GLY A 32 3.53 5.09 -11.40
C GLY A 32 4.99 4.69 -11.30
N ARG A 33 5.74 5.06 -12.33
CA ARG A 33 7.20 4.95 -12.37
C ARG A 33 7.77 6.35 -12.21
N TRP A 34 7.95 6.75 -10.97
CA TRP A 34 8.31 8.12 -10.61
C TRP A 34 9.76 8.23 -10.17
N SER A 35 10.35 9.40 -10.37
CA SER A 35 11.55 9.79 -9.65
C SER A 35 11.25 9.85 -8.14
N SER A 36 12.29 9.86 -7.32
CA SER A 36 12.11 9.98 -5.86
C SER A 36 11.35 11.24 -5.47
N GLU A 37 11.64 12.37 -6.11
CA GLU A 37 10.93 13.64 -5.86
C GLU A 37 9.45 13.54 -6.23
N ARG A 38 9.14 12.99 -7.41
CA ARG A 38 7.77 12.83 -7.86
C ARG A 38 6.98 11.87 -6.97
N ARG A 39 7.62 10.81 -6.53
CA ARG A 39 7.02 9.86 -5.58
C ARG A 39 6.66 10.56 -4.27
N GLU A 40 7.59 11.31 -3.68
CA GLU A 40 7.34 12.06 -2.45
C GLU A 40 6.20 13.06 -2.61
N GLN A 41 6.18 13.81 -3.71
CA GLN A 41 5.10 14.75 -3.97
C GLN A 41 3.76 14.04 -4.15
N THR A 42 3.74 12.91 -4.85
CA THR A 42 2.52 12.11 -5.02
C THR A 42 1.97 11.60 -3.68
N ILE A 43 2.84 11.18 -2.77
CA ILE A 43 2.45 10.75 -1.42
C ILE A 43 1.82 11.92 -0.66
N LEU A 44 2.43 13.10 -0.68
CA LEU A 44 1.90 14.29 -0.01
C LEU A 44 0.55 14.72 -0.58
N ASP A 45 0.42 14.74 -1.90
CA ASP A 45 -0.82 15.12 -2.58
C ASP A 45 -1.95 14.13 -2.27
N THR A 46 -1.63 12.84 -2.25
CA THR A 46 -2.58 11.78 -1.90
C THR A 46 -3.02 11.89 -0.44
N ALA A 47 -2.09 12.15 0.47
CA ALA A 47 -2.41 12.36 1.88
C ALA A 47 -3.39 13.52 2.07
N ALA A 48 -3.21 14.62 1.34
CA ALA A 48 -4.10 15.77 1.39
C ALA A 48 -5.50 15.44 0.87
N LEU A 49 -5.60 14.65 -0.21
CA LEU A 49 -6.87 14.20 -0.76
C LEU A 49 -7.61 13.23 0.16
N ASP A 50 -6.90 12.28 0.76
CA ASP A 50 -7.49 11.25 1.62
C ASP A 50 -7.92 11.81 2.99
N GLY A 51 -7.24 12.82 3.47
CA GLY A 51 -7.57 13.54 4.69
C GLY A 51 -6.94 12.96 5.97
N LEU A 52 -7.07 13.72 7.05
CA LEU A 52 -6.41 13.45 8.33
C LEU A 52 -6.79 12.11 9.01
N PRO A 53 -8.02 11.58 8.89
CA PRO A 53 -8.36 10.30 9.53
C PRO A 53 -7.65 9.08 8.94
N VAL A 54 -7.10 9.20 7.72
CA VAL A 54 -6.44 8.09 7.06
C VAL A 54 -5.03 7.89 7.63
N ARG A 55 -4.77 6.67 8.09
CA ARG A 55 -3.43 6.26 8.52
C ARG A 55 -2.58 5.96 7.29
N ILE A 56 -1.40 6.55 7.25
CA ILE A 56 -0.45 6.38 6.16
C ILE A 56 0.68 5.47 6.63
N VAL A 57 0.93 4.40 5.89
CA VAL A 57 2.04 3.50 6.16
C VAL A 57 2.98 3.52 4.96
N VAL A 58 4.24 3.83 5.22
CA VAL A 58 5.30 3.87 4.23
C VAL A 58 6.17 2.63 4.38
N GLU A 59 6.37 1.91 3.29
CA GLU A 59 7.25 0.75 3.28
C GLU A 59 8.70 1.18 3.48
N GLN A 60 9.37 0.55 4.45
CA GLN A 60 10.80 0.72 4.70
C GLN A 60 11.55 -0.47 4.11
N GLU A 61 12.28 -0.22 3.04
CA GLU A 61 13.15 -1.21 2.41
C GLU A 61 14.31 -1.61 3.35
N PRO A 62 14.86 -2.84 3.21
CA PRO A 62 16.03 -3.24 3.98
C PRO A 62 17.24 -2.32 3.77
N GLY A 63 18.03 -2.15 4.80
CA GLY A 63 19.26 -1.37 4.77
C GLY A 63 19.10 0.07 5.24
N SER A 64 20.23 0.76 5.39
CA SER A 64 20.27 2.12 5.91
C SER A 64 19.61 3.14 4.98
N GLY A 65 19.79 2.99 3.67
CA GLY A 65 19.15 3.86 2.68
C GLY A 65 17.63 3.76 2.68
N GLY A 66 17.09 2.56 2.87
CA GLY A 66 15.65 2.34 3.00
C GLY A 66 15.09 2.96 4.28
N LYS A 67 15.82 2.86 5.37
CA LYS A 67 15.45 3.51 6.65
C LYS A 67 15.41 5.02 6.53
N GLU A 68 16.46 5.63 6.01
CA GLU A 68 16.54 7.08 5.82
C GLU A 68 15.43 7.61 4.90
N SER A 69 15.17 6.91 3.81
CA SER A 69 14.12 7.26 2.85
C SER A 69 12.73 7.22 3.51
N ALA A 70 12.41 6.16 4.22
CA ALA A 70 11.11 6.00 4.90
C ALA A 70 10.95 7.02 6.03
N GLU A 71 11.96 7.23 6.85
CA GLU A 71 11.95 8.25 7.92
C GLU A 71 11.78 9.66 7.36
N GLY A 72 12.43 9.96 6.25
CA GLY A 72 12.29 11.25 5.54
C GLY A 72 10.86 11.47 5.05
N THR A 73 10.23 10.45 4.47
CA THR A 73 8.84 10.52 4.01
C THR A 73 7.88 10.74 5.19
N VAL A 74 8.04 9.98 6.26
CA VAL A 74 7.21 10.14 7.47
C VAL A 74 7.36 11.54 8.07
N LYS A 75 8.57 12.08 8.08
CA LYS A 75 8.82 13.44 8.57
C LYS A 75 8.10 14.50 7.73
N ARG A 76 8.07 14.35 6.41
CA ARG A 76 7.32 15.26 5.51
C ARG A 76 5.80 15.15 5.70
N LEU A 77 5.32 14.02 6.20
CA LEU A 77 3.91 13.78 6.53
C LEU A 77 3.53 14.26 7.94
N GLN A 78 4.28 15.17 8.51
CA GLN A 78 3.98 15.76 9.82
C GLN A 78 2.57 16.38 9.78
N GLY A 79 1.77 16.09 10.81
CA GLY A 79 0.36 16.47 10.87
C GLY A 79 -0.60 15.37 10.46
N TYR A 80 -0.12 14.34 9.76
CA TYR A 80 -0.87 13.12 9.46
C TYR A 80 -0.48 11.99 10.40
N ILE A 81 -1.32 10.96 10.48
CA ILE A 81 -0.99 9.72 11.19
C ILE A 81 -0.15 8.86 10.23
N ALA A 82 1.15 8.99 10.30
CA ALA A 82 2.08 8.34 9.40
C ALA A 82 3.13 7.55 10.16
N SER A 83 3.49 6.38 9.63
CA SER A 83 4.54 5.51 10.16
C SER A 83 5.26 4.76 9.05
N ALA A 84 6.49 4.37 9.31
CA ALA A 84 7.23 3.46 8.46
C ALA A 84 7.04 2.02 8.94
N ASP A 85 6.85 1.11 7.98
CA ASP A 85 6.74 -0.32 8.25
C ASP A 85 7.92 -1.05 7.62
N ARG A 86 8.72 -1.70 8.46
CA ARG A 86 9.88 -2.45 8.00
C ARG A 86 9.42 -3.71 7.29
N VAL A 87 9.78 -3.81 6.04
CA VAL A 87 9.48 -4.98 5.22
C VAL A 87 10.54 -6.05 5.47
N THR A 88 10.07 -7.19 5.94
CA THR A 88 10.92 -8.38 6.13
C THR A 88 10.25 -9.58 5.47
N GLY A 89 11.07 -10.46 4.90
CA GLY A 89 10.61 -11.73 4.38
C GLY A 89 10.11 -11.71 2.95
N ASP A 90 9.51 -12.82 2.58
CA ASP A 90 9.04 -13.13 1.24
C ASP A 90 7.73 -12.40 0.92
N LYS A 91 7.65 -11.81 -0.26
CA LYS A 91 6.44 -11.12 -0.76
C LYS A 91 5.23 -12.05 -0.82
N ILE A 92 5.42 -13.32 -1.17
CA ILE A 92 4.33 -14.32 -1.24
C ILE A 92 3.77 -14.57 0.15
N LEU A 93 4.63 -14.75 1.16
CA LEU A 93 4.21 -14.95 2.54
C LEU A 93 3.49 -13.72 3.09
N ARG A 94 3.94 -12.53 2.75
CA ARG A 94 3.30 -11.28 3.17
C ARG A 94 1.92 -11.10 2.55
N ALA A 95 1.72 -11.57 1.32
CA ALA A 95 0.44 -11.49 0.63
C ALA A 95 -0.58 -12.53 1.12
N HIS A 96 -0.15 -13.56 1.84
CA HIS A 96 -1.01 -14.67 2.23
C HIS A 96 -2.24 -14.24 3.05
N PRO A 97 -2.15 -13.41 4.10
CA PRO A 97 -3.34 -12.96 4.84
C PRO A 97 -4.34 -12.19 3.96
N TRP A 98 -3.85 -11.36 3.06
CA TRP A 98 -4.67 -10.63 2.08
C TRP A 98 -5.36 -11.59 1.11
N SER A 99 -4.67 -12.61 0.63
CA SER A 99 -5.22 -13.62 -0.26
C SER A 99 -6.37 -14.41 0.37
N ILE A 100 -6.31 -14.65 1.67
CA ILE A 100 -7.37 -15.37 2.39
C ILE A 100 -8.69 -14.59 2.33
N VAL A 101 -8.68 -13.31 2.69
CA VAL A 101 -9.91 -12.49 2.66
C VAL A 101 -10.41 -12.27 1.23
N TRP A 102 -9.50 -12.16 0.27
CA TRP A 102 -9.85 -12.08 -1.14
C TRP A 102 -10.60 -13.34 -1.60
N ASN A 103 -10.05 -14.50 -1.32
CA ASN A 103 -10.63 -15.78 -1.73
C ASN A 103 -11.94 -16.11 -0.99
N GLN A 104 -12.14 -15.56 0.19
CA GLN A 104 -13.41 -15.68 0.93
C GLN A 104 -14.51 -14.77 0.38
N GLY A 105 -14.25 -13.94 -0.62
CA GLY A 105 -15.21 -12.99 -1.14
C GLY A 105 -15.43 -11.76 -0.24
N ASN A 106 -14.51 -11.49 0.68
CA ASN A 106 -14.61 -10.39 1.65
C ASN A 106 -13.90 -9.11 1.20
N VAL A 107 -13.64 -8.99 -0.10
CA VAL A 107 -13.05 -7.79 -0.69
C VAL A 107 -14.01 -7.22 -1.72
N VAL A 108 -14.31 -5.94 -1.58
CA VAL A 108 -15.04 -5.16 -2.58
C VAL A 108 -14.11 -4.12 -3.18
N ILE A 109 -14.26 -3.84 -4.45
CA ILE A 109 -13.39 -2.94 -5.18
C ILE A 109 -14.25 -1.92 -5.91
N LEU A 110 -13.96 -0.64 -5.75
CA LEU A 110 -14.65 0.40 -6.50
C LEU A 110 -14.38 0.25 -8.00
N ASN A 111 -15.41 0.44 -8.81
CA ASN A 111 -15.29 0.42 -10.25
C ASN A 111 -14.73 1.76 -10.75
N ARG A 112 -13.45 1.78 -11.05
CA ARG A 112 -12.68 2.95 -11.50
C ARG A 112 -11.77 2.54 -12.67
N PRO A 113 -11.13 3.49 -13.37
CA PRO A 113 -10.24 3.15 -14.49
C PRO A 113 -9.09 2.20 -14.12
N TRP A 114 -8.63 2.19 -12.88
CA TRP A 114 -7.55 1.32 -12.41
C TRP A 114 -8.01 -0.10 -12.01
N THR A 115 -9.30 -0.34 -11.87
CA THR A 115 -9.84 -1.57 -11.25
C THR A 115 -9.44 -2.83 -11.99
N GLN A 116 -9.52 -2.83 -13.32
CA GLN A 116 -9.20 -4.02 -14.10
C GLN A 116 -7.73 -4.40 -13.98
N ASP A 117 -6.82 -3.45 -14.03
CA ASP A 117 -5.39 -3.69 -13.85
C ASP A 117 -5.08 -4.19 -12.44
N TYR A 118 -5.77 -3.66 -11.44
CA TYR A 118 -5.68 -4.09 -10.05
C TYR A 118 -6.08 -5.57 -9.91
N ILE A 119 -7.22 -5.95 -10.43
CA ILE A 119 -7.71 -7.34 -10.41
C ILE A 119 -6.75 -8.25 -11.15
N ASN A 120 -6.30 -7.87 -12.33
CA ASN A 120 -5.41 -8.68 -13.15
C ASN A 120 -4.09 -8.96 -12.44
N GLU A 121 -3.49 -7.96 -11.79
CA GLU A 121 -2.25 -8.18 -11.03
C GLU A 121 -2.44 -9.19 -9.90
N HIS A 122 -3.56 -9.13 -9.19
CA HIS A 122 -3.91 -10.09 -8.14
C HIS A 122 -4.12 -11.50 -8.68
N LEU A 123 -4.80 -11.63 -9.82
CA LEU A 123 -5.05 -12.94 -10.45
C LEU A 123 -3.76 -13.60 -10.94
N PHE A 124 -2.80 -12.84 -11.45
CA PHE A 124 -1.54 -13.37 -11.96
C PHE A 124 -0.44 -13.49 -10.89
N PHE A 125 -0.61 -12.87 -9.74
CA PHE A 125 0.37 -12.94 -8.66
C PHE A 125 0.64 -14.40 -8.26
N PRO A 126 1.90 -14.82 -8.04
CA PRO A 126 3.15 -14.02 -8.06
C PRO A 126 3.87 -13.97 -9.42
N ARG A 127 3.27 -14.46 -10.49
CA ARG A 127 3.90 -14.67 -11.80
C ARG A 127 3.74 -13.50 -12.77
N GLY A 128 2.93 -12.49 -12.43
CA GLY A 128 2.69 -11.33 -13.28
C GLY A 128 3.92 -10.43 -13.41
N LYS A 129 3.85 -9.52 -14.38
CA LYS A 129 4.92 -8.53 -14.64
C LYS A 129 5.10 -7.54 -13.49
N THR A 130 4.04 -7.21 -12.77
CA THR A 130 4.01 -6.27 -11.66
C THR A 130 3.47 -6.93 -10.41
N LYS A 131 3.95 -6.48 -9.24
CA LYS A 131 3.57 -7.02 -7.93
C LYS A 131 3.28 -5.91 -6.92
N ASP A 132 3.38 -4.66 -7.34
CA ASP A 132 3.38 -3.51 -6.45
C ASP A 132 2.00 -3.21 -5.88
N ARG A 133 0.93 -3.44 -6.65
CA ARG A 133 -0.45 -3.32 -6.16
C ARG A 133 -0.78 -4.36 -5.10
N VAL A 134 -0.31 -5.60 -5.29
CA VAL A 134 -0.47 -6.67 -4.30
C VAL A 134 0.32 -6.35 -3.03
N ASP A 135 1.56 -5.90 -3.17
CA ASP A 135 2.42 -5.53 -2.05
C ASP A 135 1.80 -4.38 -1.24
N SER A 136 1.37 -3.31 -1.89
CA SER A 136 0.75 -2.17 -1.21
C SER A 136 -0.57 -2.54 -0.53
N SER A 137 -1.37 -3.38 -1.16
CA SER A 137 -2.63 -3.88 -0.59
C SER A 137 -2.39 -4.76 0.63
N SER A 138 -1.40 -5.65 0.55
CA SER A 138 -1.01 -6.52 1.67
C SER A 138 -0.51 -5.69 2.86
N GLY A 139 0.26 -4.65 2.61
CA GLY A 139 0.72 -3.72 3.65
C GLY A 139 -0.41 -2.93 4.28
N ALA A 140 -1.33 -2.41 3.48
CA ALA A 140 -2.52 -1.71 3.96
C ALA A 140 -3.41 -2.64 4.81
N PHE A 141 -3.64 -3.85 4.34
CA PHE A 141 -4.41 -4.87 5.08
C PHE A 141 -3.75 -5.20 6.43
N ALA A 142 -2.44 -5.43 6.44
CA ALA A 142 -1.71 -5.70 7.67
C ALA A 142 -1.82 -4.54 8.67
N SER A 143 -1.76 -3.30 8.20
CA SER A 143 -1.93 -2.11 9.03
C SER A 143 -3.32 -2.03 9.64
N LEU A 144 -4.37 -2.28 8.87
CA LEU A 144 -5.75 -2.26 9.35
C LEU A 144 -6.03 -3.37 10.38
N THR A 145 -5.43 -4.54 10.21
CA THR A 145 -5.72 -5.71 11.06
C THR A 145 -4.88 -5.80 12.33
N ARG A 146 -3.78 -5.06 12.45
CA ARG A 146 -2.96 -5.04 13.67
C ARG A 146 -3.74 -4.63 14.92
N ASN A 147 -4.62 -3.68 14.80
CA ASN A 147 -5.42 -3.18 15.94
C ASN A 147 -6.48 -4.18 16.40
N ILE A 148 -6.90 -5.12 15.55
CA ILE A 148 -7.90 -6.13 15.87
C ILE A 148 -7.30 -7.20 16.80
N LYS A 149 -6.03 -7.55 16.59
CA LYS A 149 -5.33 -8.53 17.43
C LYS A 149 -5.19 -8.08 18.89
N ARG A 150 -5.17 -6.78 19.13
CA ARG A 150 -5.10 -6.23 20.48
C ARG A 150 -6.44 -6.25 21.22
N GLY A 151 -7.54 -6.16 20.51
CA GLY A 151 -8.88 -6.24 21.10
C GLY A 151 -9.34 -7.64 21.45
N GLY A 152 -8.70 -8.67 20.92
CA GLY A 152 -9.04 -10.07 21.17
C GLY A 152 -8.19 -10.79 22.23
N LEU A 153 -7.30 -10.09 22.90
CA LEU A 153 -6.43 -10.65 23.93
C LEU A 153 -7.04 -10.50 25.32
N TRP A 154 -8.03 -11.26 25.56
CA TRP A 154 -8.72 -11.30 26.86
C TRP A 154 -8.20 -12.42 27.71
#